data_a367276bd706069fde12cd67070db0dc
#
_entry.id   a367276bd706069fde12cd67070db0dc
#
_cell.length_a   1.000
_cell.length_b   1.000
_cell.length_c   1.000
_cell.angle_alpha   90.00
_cell.angle_beta   90.00
_cell.angle_gamma   90.00
#
_symmetry.space_group_name_H-M   'P 1'
#
loop_
_entity.id
_entity.type
_entity.pdbx_description
1 polymer ?
#
loop_
_entity_poly.entity_id
_entity_poly.type
_entity_poly.pdbx_seq_one_letter_code
_entity_poly.pdbx_strand_id
1 'polypeptide(L)'
;MNAADPKGSLSLVITDSGLGGLSICADIVSGLQERRAYRSVSVTYFNAWPEQGRGYNLLPGMAERIRIFDRALDAMLRFRPDRILIACNTLSALYPETAFGRKAPVPVTDIIGYGVEQMHAYLTKRADG
;
A
#
# COMPACT_ATOMS: atom_id res chain seq x y z
N MET A 1 15.24 -15.97 -18.56
CA MET A 1 14.33 -14.87 -18.92
C MET A 1 15.14 -13.64 -19.35
N ASN A 2 14.77 -13.05 -20.45
CA ASN A 2 15.40 -11.84 -20.94
C ASN A 2 15.04 -10.67 -20.01
N ALA A 3 16.03 -9.83 -19.68
CA ALA A 3 15.81 -8.68 -18.82
C ALA A 3 14.77 -7.70 -19.39
N ALA A 4 14.58 -7.70 -20.72
CA ALA A 4 13.59 -6.84 -21.35
C ALA A 4 12.17 -7.37 -21.24
N ASP A 5 12.00 -8.65 -20.88
CA ASP A 5 10.67 -9.22 -20.76
C ASP A 5 10.00 -8.77 -19.46
N PRO A 6 8.75 -8.32 -19.52
CA PRO A 6 8.06 -7.95 -18.28
C PRO A 6 7.77 -9.18 -17.42
N LYS A 7 7.79 -8.99 -16.13
CA LYS A 7 7.35 -10.01 -15.18
C LYS A 7 5.86 -10.25 -15.38
N GLY A 8 5.31 -11.27 -14.75
CA GLY A 8 3.89 -11.57 -14.84
C GLY A 8 3.02 -10.44 -14.34
N SER A 9 2.12 -10.71 -13.43
CA SER A 9 1.24 -9.68 -12.91
C SER A 9 1.73 -9.16 -11.56
N LEU A 10 1.42 -7.91 -11.29
CA LEU A 10 1.65 -7.28 -9.99
C LEU A 10 0.31 -6.84 -9.43
N SER A 11 0.02 -7.23 -8.19
CA SER A 11 -1.17 -6.77 -7.49
C SER A 11 -0.73 -5.90 -6.31
N LEU A 12 -1.17 -4.66 -6.31
CA LEU A 12 -0.87 -3.70 -5.24
C LEU A 12 -2.13 -3.28 -4.54
N VAL A 13 -2.04 -3.13 -3.23
CA VAL A 13 -3.02 -2.38 -2.46
C VAL A 13 -2.32 -1.12 -1.95
N ILE A 14 -2.93 0.03 -2.20
CA ILE A 14 -2.45 1.30 -1.65
C ILE A 14 -3.50 1.75 -0.64
N THR A 15 -3.10 1.96 0.59
CA THR A 15 -4.05 2.30 1.64
C THR A 15 -3.78 3.67 2.26
N ASP A 16 -4.87 4.33 2.64
CA ASP A 16 -4.86 5.64 3.27
C ASP A 16 -6.04 5.70 4.24
N SER A 17 -6.01 6.67 5.13
CA SER A 17 -7.12 6.89 6.07
C SER A 17 -8.16 7.87 5.51
N GLY A 18 -8.01 8.28 4.27
CA GLY A 18 -8.90 9.21 3.58
C GLY A 18 -8.66 9.11 2.08
N LEU A 19 -8.72 10.23 1.39
CA LEU A 19 -8.57 10.29 -0.06
C LEU A 19 -7.32 11.03 -0.51
N GLY A 20 -6.50 11.50 0.43
CA GLY A 20 -5.30 12.28 0.11
C GLY A 20 -4.26 11.53 -0.71
N GLY A 21 -4.26 10.21 -0.64
CA GLY A 21 -3.29 9.39 -1.37
C GLY A 21 -3.67 9.06 -2.80
N LEU A 22 -4.84 9.53 -3.29
CA LEU A 22 -5.29 9.20 -4.65
C LEU A 22 -4.34 9.70 -5.73
N SER A 23 -3.78 10.90 -5.56
CA SER A 23 -2.83 11.43 -6.55
C SER A 23 -1.55 10.61 -6.59
N ILE A 24 -1.09 10.16 -5.44
CA ILE A 24 0.08 9.29 -5.35
C ILE A 24 -0.21 7.97 -6.05
N CYS A 25 -1.40 7.43 -5.82
CA CYS A 25 -1.84 6.20 -6.45
C CYS A 25 -1.83 6.34 -7.98
N ALA A 26 -2.39 7.43 -8.50
CA ALA A 26 -2.44 7.69 -9.93
C ALA A 26 -1.03 7.78 -10.53
N ASP A 27 -0.11 8.46 -9.84
CA ASP A 27 1.27 8.60 -10.29
C ASP A 27 2.00 7.26 -10.32
N ILE A 28 1.76 6.40 -9.33
CA ILE A 28 2.37 5.08 -9.29
C ILE A 28 1.86 4.22 -10.45
N VAL A 29 0.56 4.24 -10.68
CA VAL A 29 -0.04 3.49 -11.78
C VAL A 29 0.53 3.93 -13.13
N SER A 30 0.57 5.25 -13.38
CA SER A 30 1.12 5.79 -14.62
C SER A 30 2.57 5.36 -14.83
N GLY A 31 3.38 5.47 -13.79
CA GLY A 31 4.79 5.13 -13.88
C GLY A 31 5.03 3.65 -14.16
N LEU A 32 4.21 2.79 -13.54
CA LEU A 32 4.32 1.35 -13.79
C LEU A 32 3.93 0.99 -15.20
N GLN A 33 2.91 1.67 -15.75
CA GLN A 33 2.50 1.47 -17.13
C GLN A 33 3.59 1.90 -18.12
N GLU A 34 4.22 3.03 -17.85
CA GLU A 34 5.30 3.54 -18.69
C GLU A 34 6.52 2.63 -18.69
N ARG A 35 6.87 2.09 -17.53
CA ARG A 35 8.07 1.26 -17.38
C ARG A 35 7.88 -0.16 -17.89
N ARG A 36 6.65 -0.61 -17.98
CA ARG A 36 6.30 -1.95 -18.49
C ARG A 36 7.08 -3.07 -17.79
N ALA A 37 7.31 -2.92 -16.51
CA ALA A 37 8.03 -3.93 -15.73
C ALA A 37 7.20 -5.20 -15.51
N TYR A 38 5.88 -5.09 -15.65
CA TYR A 38 4.94 -6.20 -15.49
C TYR A 38 4.00 -6.26 -16.68
N ARG A 39 3.52 -7.47 -16.96
CA ARG A 39 2.54 -7.67 -18.04
C ARG A 39 1.20 -7.06 -17.69
N SER A 40 0.82 -7.18 -16.43
CA SER A 40 -0.39 -6.56 -15.94
C SER A 40 -0.18 -6.05 -14.52
N VAL A 41 -0.84 -4.95 -14.20
CA VAL A 41 -0.77 -4.35 -12.86
C VAL A 41 -2.20 -4.12 -12.41
N SER A 42 -2.52 -4.65 -11.24
CA SER A 42 -3.79 -4.40 -10.57
C SER A 42 -3.51 -3.55 -9.35
N VAL A 43 -4.17 -2.42 -9.23
CA VAL A 43 -4.01 -1.54 -8.09
C VAL A 43 -5.36 -1.31 -7.45
N THR A 44 -5.44 -1.61 -6.17
CA THR A 44 -6.63 -1.35 -5.36
C THR A 44 -6.30 -0.22 -4.39
N TYR A 45 -7.07 0.85 -4.43
CA TYR A 45 -6.96 1.90 -3.44
C TYR A 45 -7.93 1.57 -2.31
N PHE A 46 -7.39 1.23 -1.15
CA PHE A 46 -8.18 0.79 -0.01
C PHE A 46 -8.23 1.92 1.02
N ASN A 47 -9.39 2.51 1.18
CA ASN A 47 -9.59 3.52 2.20
C ASN A 47 -9.85 2.81 3.53
N ALA A 48 -8.90 2.90 4.44
CA ALA A 48 -8.97 2.25 5.73
C ALA A 48 -9.78 3.05 6.76
N TRP A 49 -10.64 3.94 6.29
CA TRP A 49 -11.48 4.80 7.12
C TRP A 49 -12.40 3.91 7.97
N PRO A 50 -12.34 4.06 9.30
CA PRO A 50 -13.10 3.16 10.16
C PRO A 50 -14.60 3.37 10.06
N GLU A 51 -15.04 4.62 9.83
CA GLU A 51 -16.44 4.97 9.85
C GLU A 51 -16.64 6.29 9.12
N GLN A 52 -17.75 6.40 8.42
CA GLN A 52 -18.07 7.61 7.68
C GLN A 52 -18.12 8.81 8.63
N GLY A 53 -17.38 9.87 8.27
CA GLY A 53 -17.34 11.09 9.06
C GLY A 53 -16.43 11.03 10.28
N ARG A 54 -15.76 9.90 10.51
CA ARG A 54 -14.86 9.74 11.65
C ARG A 54 -13.54 9.16 11.21
N GLY A 55 -12.50 9.99 11.27
CA GLY A 55 -11.14 9.54 10.97
C GLY A 55 -10.47 8.91 12.18
N TYR A 56 -9.27 8.40 11.97
CA TYR A 56 -8.51 7.73 13.03
C TYR A 56 -8.24 8.63 14.22
N ASN A 57 -8.05 9.92 13.99
CA ASN A 57 -7.76 10.85 15.09
C ASN A 57 -8.95 11.05 16.04
N LEU A 58 -10.14 10.67 15.61
CA LEU A 58 -11.34 10.76 16.44
C LEU A 58 -11.63 9.47 17.20
N LEU A 59 -10.86 8.43 16.97
CA LEU A 59 -11.03 7.19 17.72
C LEU A 59 -10.45 7.33 19.13
N PRO A 60 -11.08 6.69 20.11
CA PRO A 60 -10.62 6.79 21.50
C PRO A 60 -9.37 5.95 21.73
N GLY A 61 -8.24 6.62 21.82
CA GLY A 61 -7.00 5.98 22.23
C GLY A 61 -6.30 5.18 21.13
N MET A 62 -5.05 4.87 21.44
CA MET A 62 -4.16 4.19 20.51
C MET A 62 -4.58 2.74 20.27
N ALA A 63 -5.01 2.05 21.31
CA ALA A 63 -5.39 0.63 21.19
C ALA A 63 -6.52 0.43 20.18
N GLU A 64 -7.51 1.32 20.18
CA GLU A 64 -8.62 1.24 19.24
C GLU A 64 -8.17 1.51 17.81
N ARG A 65 -7.30 2.50 17.63
CA ARG A 65 -6.75 2.82 16.32
C ARG A 65 -5.98 1.64 15.75
N ILE A 66 -5.15 1.01 16.57
CA ILE A 66 -4.37 -0.16 16.16
C ILE A 66 -5.30 -1.31 15.77
N ARG A 67 -6.33 -1.56 16.57
CA ARG A 67 -7.27 -2.64 16.32
C ARG A 67 -8.01 -2.46 15.01
N ILE A 68 -8.46 -1.25 14.74
CA ILE A 68 -9.20 -0.92 13.51
C ILE A 68 -8.30 -1.07 12.29
N PHE A 69 -7.08 -0.56 12.37
CA PHE A 69 -6.16 -0.68 11.24
C PHE A 69 -5.74 -2.12 11.01
N ASP A 70 -5.54 -2.88 12.07
CA ASP A 70 -5.20 -4.30 11.96
C ASP A 70 -6.28 -5.06 11.19
N ARG A 71 -7.55 -4.78 11.49
CA ARG A 71 -8.68 -5.36 10.76
C ARG A 71 -8.70 -4.95 9.29
N ALA A 72 -8.38 -3.69 9.04
CA ALA A 72 -8.32 -3.19 7.66
C ALA A 72 -7.23 -3.91 6.87
N LEU A 73 -6.07 -4.10 7.47
CA LEU A 73 -4.97 -4.83 6.84
C LEU A 73 -5.37 -6.26 6.50
N ASP A 74 -6.03 -6.95 7.43
CA ASP A 74 -6.51 -8.30 7.15
C ASP A 74 -7.50 -8.32 5.98
N ALA A 75 -8.37 -7.32 5.91
CA ALA A 75 -9.34 -7.22 4.82
C ALA A 75 -8.65 -7.00 3.47
N MET A 76 -7.51 -6.32 3.46
CA MET A 76 -6.75 -6.09 2.23
C MET A 76 -6.25 -7.37 1.58
N LEU A 77 -6.05 -8.42 2.36
CA LEU A 77 -5.59 -9.70 1.85
C LEU A 77 -6.58 -10.34 0.88
N ARG A 78 -7.84 -9.93 0.90
CA ARG A 78 -8.86 -10.41 -0.06
C ARG A 78 -8.48 -10.10 -1.50
N PHE A 79 -7.71 -9.05 -1.70
CA PHE A 79 -7.29 -8.62 -3.03
C PHE A 79 -6.01 -9.33 -3.48
N ARG A 80 -5.49 -10.22 -2.66
CA ARG A 80 -4.26 -10.99 -2.93
C ARG A 80 -3.11 -10.10 -3.36
N PRO A 81 -2.77 -9.09 -2.56
CA PRO A 81 -1.72 -8.16 -2.95
C PRO A 81 -0.35 -8.81 -2.85
N ASP A 82 0.50 -8.48 -3.81
CA ASP A 82 1.93 -8.81 -3.70
C ASP A 82 2.62 -7.85 -2.75
N ARG A 83 2.08 -6.64 -2.61
CA ARG A 83 2.58 -5.61 -1.70
C ARG A 83 1.46 -4.70 -1.27
N ILE A 84 1.61 -4.16 -0.07
CA ILE A 84 0.73 -3.11 0.43
C ILE A 84 1.57 -1.85 0.62
N LEU A 85 1.09 -0.73 0.10
CA LEU A 85 1.75 0.56 0.24
C LEU A 85 0.89 1.46 1.11
N ILE A 86 1.49 2.05 2.15
CA ILE A 86 0.77 2.94 3.06
C ILE A 86 1.06 4.38 2.66
N ALA A 87 0.02 5.12 2.28
CA ALA A 87 0.11 6.50 1.83
C ALA A 87 -0.40 7.49 2.89
N CYS A 88 -0.09 7.22 4.16
CA CYS A 88 -0.64 7.99 5.27
C CYS A 88 0.30 7.94 6.47
N ASN A 89 0.65 9.11 7.00
CA ASN A 89 1.53 9.19 8.18
C ASN A 89 0.92 8.53 9.40
N THR A 90 -0.38 8.74 9.62
CA THR A 90 -1.08 8.16 10.77
C THR A 90 -1.02 6.63 10.73
N LEU A 91 -1.34 6.05 9.57
CA LEU A 91 -1.34 4.59 9.43
C LEU A 91 0.07 4.02 9.49
N SER A 92 1.04 4.74 8.93
CA SER A 92 2.45 4.31 8.98
C SER A 92 2.93 4.20 10.42
N ALA A 93 2.53 5.15 11.27
CA ALA A 93 2.90 5.13 12.68
C ALA A 93 2.23 3.97 13.44
N LEU A 94 1.03 3.59 13.04
CA LEU A 94 0.32 2.48 13.68
C LEU A 94 0.80 1.11 13.26
N TYR A 95 1.30 1.00 12.04
CA TYR A 95 1.59 -0.29 11.43
C TYR A 95 2.49 -1.21 12.27
N PRO A 96 3.62 -0.74 12.84
CA PRO A 96 4.49 -1.62 13.63
C PRO A 96 3.80 -2.20 14.86
N GLU A 97 2.74 -1.56 15.33
CA GLU A 97 2.03 -1.98 16.53
C GLU A 97 0.91 -2.98 16.23
N THR A 98 0.63 -3.24 14.95
CA THR A 98 -0.44 -4.17 14.56
C THR A 98 0.05 -5.61 14.63
N ALA A 99 -0.89 -6.55 14.83
CA ALA A 99 -0.58 -7.97 14.73
C ALA A 99 -0.15 -8.33 13.30
N PHE A 100 -0.79 -7.70 12.31
CA PHE A 100 -0.43 -7.87 10.91
C PHE A 100 1.03 -7.48 10.66
N GLY A 101 1.46 -6.35 11.22
CA GLY A 101 2.84 -5.89 11.06
C GLY A 101 3.86 -6.86 11.64
N ARG A 102 3.51 -7.51 12.75
CA ARG A 102 4.39 -8.50 13.37
C ARG A 102 4.50 -9.78 12.56
N LYS A 103 3.41 -10.20 11.92
CA LYS A 103 3.39 -11.41 11.09
C LYS A 103 3.93 -11.15 9.70
N ALA A 104 3.72 -9.94 9.18
CA ALA A 104 4.14 -9.51 7.84
C ALA A 104 3.81 -10.53 6.75
N PRO A 105 2.53 -10.90 6.59
CA PRO A 105 2.16 -11.92 5.59
C PRO A 105 2.44 -11.50 4.14
N VAL A 106 2.50 -10.19 3.89
CA VAL A 106 2.97 -9.63 2.62
C VAL A 106 3.85 -8.42 2.93
N PRO A 107 4.76 -8.05 2.01
CA PRO A 107 5.57 -6.84 2.22
C PRO A 107 4.70 -5.59 2.30
N VAL A 108 4.95 -4.75 3.28
CA VAL A 108 4.26 -3.48 3.47
C VAL A 108 5.29 -2.37 3.52
N THR A 109 5.09 -1.33 2.75
CA THR A 109 6.02 -0.21 2.64
C THR A 109 5.27 1.10 2.84
N ASP A 110 5.85 1.98 3.67
CA ASP A 110 5.38 3.35 3.82
C ASP A 110 5.95 4.17 2.66
N ILE A 111 5.08 4.78 1.88
CA ILE A 111 5.52 5.55 0.71
C ILE A 111 5.57 7.04 0.95
N ILE A 112 5.26 7.49 2.15
CA ILE A 112 5.23 8.93 2.45
C ILE A 112 6.63 9.55 2.34
N GLY A 113 7.64 8.83 2.79
CA GLY A 113 9.02 9.31 2.73
C GLY A 113 9.69 9.17 1.38
N TYR A 114 9.02 8.54 0.39
CA TYR A 114 9.58 8.33 -0.93
C TYR A 114 9.07 9.38 -1.91
N GLY A 115 9.90 9.78 -2.86
CA GLY A 115 9.40 10.48 -4.04
C GLY A 115 8.82 9.47 -5.02
N VAL A 116 8.05 9.93 -5.97
CA VAL A 116 7.43 9.06 -6.99
C VAL A 116 8.50 8.24 -7.72
N GLU A 117 9.60 8.88 -8.11
CA GLU A 117 10.69 8.20 -8.83
C GLU A 117 11.32 7.11 -7.97
N GLN A 118 11.52 7.37 -6.69
CA GLN A 118 12.10 6.38 -5.79
C GLN A 118 11.18 5.18 -5.63
N MET A 119 9.87 5.42 -5.56
CA MET A 119 8.90 4.34 -5.44
C MET A 119 8.87 3.50 -6.71
N HIS A 120 8.90 4.14 -7.89
CA HIS A 120 8.95 3.42 -9.15
C HIS A 120 10.22 2.56 -9.23
N ALA A 121 11.36 3.11 -8.84
CA ALA A 121 12.62 2.37 -8.84
C ALA A 121 12.54 1.17 -7.90
N TYR A 122 11.97 1.35 -6.71
CA TYR A 122 11.81 0.28 -5.76
C TYR A 122 10.95 -0.86 -6.33
N LEU A 123 9.79 -0.51 -6.88
CA LEU A 123 8.87 -1.50 -7.43
C LEU A 123 9.47 -2.20 -8.65
N THR A 124 10.12 -1.46 -9.51
CA THR A 124 10.75 -2.00 -10.73
C THR A 124 11.93 -2.90 -10.39
N LYS A 125 12.77 -2.48 -9.45
CA LYS A 125 13.92 -3.27 -9.01
C LYS A 125 13.48 -4.60 -8.42
N ARG A 126 12.40 -4.60 -7.66
CA ARG A 126 11.88 -5.84 -7.08
C ARG A 126 11.32 -6.77 -8.14
N ALA A 127 10.88 -6.22 -9.26
CA ALA A 127 10.40 -7.03 -10.37
C ALA A 127 11.54 -7.80 -11.03
N ASP A 128 12.75 -7.26 -10.99
CA ASP A 128 13.92 -7.88 -11.61
C ASP A 128 14.62 -8.87 -10.68
N GLY A 129 14.34 -8.79 -9.41
CA GLY A 129 15.02 -9.56 -8.37
C GLY A 129 14.45 -10.94 -8.12
#